data_ecd664388e9e103aaf4d42e32ed1abde
#
_entry.id   ecd664388e9e103aaf4d42e32ed1abde
#
_cell.length_a   1.000
_cell.length_b   1.000
_cell.length_c   1.000
_cell.angle_alpha   90.00
_cell.angle_beta   90.00
_cell.angle_gamma   90.00
#
_symmetry.space_group_name_H-M   'P 1'
#
loop_
_entity.id
_entity.type
_entity.pdbx_description
1 polymer ?
#
loop_
_entity_poly.entity_id
_entity_poly.type
_entity_poly.pdbx_seq_one_letter_code
_entity_poly.pdbx_strand_id
1 'polypeptide(L)'
;MSIHAANFRELRLDRLCRDFGTHNAVKDVTLTIKQGEFIALLGPSGCGKSTTLNLIAGLLPATGGGIWLDEKRIDPLRPEERGFGMVFQSYALFPHMSVKKNIGFGLKMRGMARAESDRRVAEAVAMVRLQGQEEKLPGQLSGGQQQRVAIARAIAVQPPLVLMDEPLSNLDAKLRLEMRAEIRRIHNTLGATTIYVTHDQEEALSLADRIVVMRDGQIRQVGGPEDLFSRPDHLDVAEFMGFRNKVAGLVASVADDQATVTVGEVGVAGRVRSPVVARQGAHISIRPEDLHPVADGAPGLKAKVVSTEFHGREFVGFARMADDTPLTFLADKRIAPGTEIHLAAAPDRVLVFGGGA
;
A
#
# COMPACT_ATOMS: atom_id res chain seq x y z
N MET A 1 16.96 -28.52 8.07
CA MET A 1 17.03 -27.88 6.75
C MET A 1 15.99 -26.77 6.77
N SER A 2 16.40 -25.55 6.43
CA SER A 2 15.49 -24.40 6.39
C SER A 2 14.50 -24.54 5.22
N ILE A 3 13.28 -24.05 5.42
CA ILE A 3 12.29 -23.91 4.35
C ILE A 3 12.89 -22.91 3.35
N HIS A 4 13.15 -23.33 2.12
CA HIS A 4 13.57 -22.46 1.03
C HIS A 4 12.50 -22.43 -0.05
N ALA A 5 12.18 -21.25 -0.55
CA ALA A 5 11.30 -21.06 -1.70
C ALA A 5 11.94 -21.65 -2.96
N ALA A 6 11.13 -22.09 -3.93
CA ALA A 6 11.60 -22.46 -5.23
C ALA A 6 12.25 -21.23 -5.94
N ASN A 7 13.40 -21.43 -6.57
CA ASN A 7 14.15 -20.36 -7.20
C ASN A 7 13.56 -19.98 -8.56
N PHE A 8 13.39 -18.68 -8.79
CA PHE A 8 13.18 -18.05 -10.09
C PHE A 8 13.94 -16.72 -10.08
N ARG A 9 14.13 -16.05 -11.19
CA ARG A 9 14.80 -14.75 -11.28
C ARG A 9 13.83 -13.59 -11.15
N GLU A 10 12.74 -13.66 -11.95
CA GLU A 10 11.74 -12.59 -12.01
C GLU A 10 10.34 -13.10 -12.36
N LEU A 11 9.33 -12.38 -11.85
CA LEU A 11 7.96 -12.44 -12.33
C LEU A 11 7.70 -11.17 -13.14
N ARG A 12 7.27 -11.33 -14.40
CA ARG A 12 6.98 -10.21 -15.29
C ARG A 12 5.50 -10.20 -15.70
N LEU A 13 4.85 -9.08 -15.46
CA LEU A 13 3.56 -8.72 -16.02
C LEU A 13 3.86 -7.88 -17.28
N ASP A 14 3.35 -8.31 -18.42
CA ASP A 14 3.57 -7.65 -19.70
C ASP A 14 2.24 -7.19 -20.27
N ARG A 15 1.96 -5.88 -20.16
CA ARG A 15 0.73 -5.22 -20.60
C ARG A 15 -0.54 -5.97 -20.17
N LEU A 16 -0.54 -6.40 -18.92
CA LEU A 16 -1.62 -7.21 -18.37
C LEU A 16 -2.92 -6.41 -18.32
N CYS A 17 -4.00 -7.01 -18.88
CA CYS A 17 -5.33 -6.41 -18.93
C CYS A 17 -6.39 -7.35 -18.36
N ARG A 18 -7.44 -6.75 -17.77
CA ARG A 18 -8.66 -7.45 -17.38
C ARG A 18 -9.89 -6.56 -17.51
N ASP A 19 -10.79 -7.00 -18.36
CA ASP A 19 -12.07 -6.35 -18.62
C ASP A 19 -13.22 -7.19 -18.08
N PHE A 20 -14.20 -6.53 -17.46
CA PHE A 20 -15.47 -7.09 -17.04
C PHE A 20 -16.59 -6.36 -17.81
N GLY A 21 -16.97 -6.89 -18.97
CA GLY A 21 -17.88 -6.19 -19.88
C GLY A 21 -17.28 -4.86 -20.34
N THR A 22 -17.92 -3.75 -19.99
CA THR A 22 -17.44 -2.39 -20.32
C THR A 22 -16.47 -1.81 -19.31
N HIS A 23 -16.28 -2.47 -18.16
CA HIS A 23 -15.40 -2.00 -17.11
C HIS A 23 -14.01 -2.61 -17.24
N ASN A 24 -13.00 -1.78 -17.47
CA ASN A 24 -11.59 -2.18 -17.58
C ASN A 24 -10.95 -2.08 -16.18
N ALA A 25 -10.92 -3.20 -15.46
CA ALA A 25 -10.44 -3.25 -14.08
C ALA A 25 -8.90 -3.24 -13.97
N VAL A 26 -8.20 -3.74 -14.99
CA VAL A 26 -6.73 -3.70 -15.11
C VAL A 26 -6.40 -3.31 -16.54
N LYS A 27 -5.57 -2.26 -16.71
CA LYS A 27 -5.28 -1.62 -17.99
C LYS A 27 -3.77 -1.54 -18.19
N ASP A 28 -3.24 -2.34 -19.10
CA ASP A 28 -1.84 -2.27 -19.56
C ASP A 28 -0.80 -2.29 -18.42
N VAL A 29 -1.04 -3.11 -17.39
CA VAL A 29 -0.14 -3.20 -16.24
C VAL A 29 1.13 -3.93 -16.63
N THR A 30 2.24 -3.20 -16.61
CA THR A 30 3.58 -3.72 -16.89
C THR A 30 4.45 -3.56 -15.63
N LEU A 31 4.95 -4.68 -15.11
CA LEU A 31 5.72 -4.71 -13.86
C LEU A 31 6.66 -5.90 -13.84
N THR A 32 7.90 -5.68 -13.42
CA THR A 32 8.86 -6.74 -13.14
C THR A 32 9.14 -6.81 -11.65
N ILE A 33 9.03 -8.00 -11.08
CA ILE A 33 9.25 -8.31 -9.66
C ILE A 33 10.40 -9.30 -9.57
N LYS A 34 11.45 -8.97 -8.84
CA LYS A 34 12.61 -9.83 -8.66
C LYS A 34 12.37 -10.85 -7.55
N GLN A 35 13.07 -11.98 -7.63
CA GLN A 35 13.06 -12.95 -6.55
C GLN A 35 13.46 -12.32 -5.22
N GLY A 36 12.75 -12.69 -4.15
CA GLY A 36 13.01 -12.23 -2.79
C GLY A 36 12.49 -10.81 -2.49
N GLU A 37 11.93 -10.08 -3.46
CA GLU A 37 11.32 -8.78 -3.20
C GLU A 37 10.01 -8.90 -2.41
N PHE A 38 9.79 -7.95 -1.50
CA PHE A 38 8.49 -7.67 -0.92
C PHE A 38 7.87 -6.48 -1.66
N ILE A 39 6.86 -6.74 -2.48
CA ILE A 39 6.15 -5.69 -3.24
C ILE A 39 4.77 -5.45 -2.64
N ALA A 40 4.44 -4.18 -2.37
CA ALA A 40 3.09 -3.76 -2.01
C ALA A 40 2.36 -3.14 -3.21
N LEU A 41 1.17 -3.65 -3.54
CA LEU A 41 0.22 -2.99 -4.43
C LEU A 41 -0.66 -2.09 -3.58
N LEU A 42 -0.53 -0.78 -3.76
CA LEU A 42 -1.15 0.26 -2.94
C LEU A 42 -2.08 1.12 -3.80
N GLY A 43 -3.20 1.59 -3.25
CA GLY A 43 -4.13 2.46 -3.96
C GLY A 43 -5.54 2.42 -3.38
N PRO A 44 -6.45 3.29 -3.83
CA PRO A 44 -7.82 3.35 -3.36
C PRO A 44 -8.60 2.06 -3.65
N SER A 45 -9.75 1.90 -2.98
CA SER A 45 -10.64 0.77 -3.24
C SER A 45 -11.11 0.81 -4.70
N GLY A 46 -11.18 -0.38 -5.33
CA GLY A 46 -11.63 -0.49 -6.73
C GLY A 46 -10.58 -0.16 -7.80
N CYS A 47 -9.34 0.21 -7.46
CA CYS A 47 -8.31 0.57 -8.45
C CYS A 47 -7.62 -0.62 -9.16
N GLY A 48 -8.06 -1.87 -8.92
CA GLY A 48 -7.54 -3.04 -9.64
C GLY A 48 -6.52 -3.90 -8.90
N LYS A 49 -6.13 -3.59 -7.64
CA LYS A 49 -5.12 -4.34 -6.85
C LYS A 49 -5.44 -5.83 -6.71
N SER A 50 -6.57 -6.15 -6.05
CA SER A 50 -7.00 -7.54 -5.85
C SER A 50 -7.28 -8.25 -7.18
N THR A 51 -7.76 -7.52 -8.20
CA THR A 51 -7.91 -8.07 -9.55
C THR A 51 -6.55 -8.47 -10.13
N THR A 52 -5.53 -7.60 -10.02
CA THR A 52 -4.16 -7.91 -10.47
C THR A 52 -3.59 -9.10 -9.69
N LEU A 53 -3.80 -9.15 -8.37
CA LEU A 53 -3.36 -10.28 -7.55
C LEU A 53 -4.03 -11.60 -7.99
N ASN A 54 -5.34 -11.57 -8.26
CA ASN A 54 -6.12 -12.74 -8.70
C ASN A 54 -5.71 -13.21 -10.11
N LEU A 55 -5.32 -12.30 -11.00
CA LEU A 55 -4.72 -12.63 -12.30
C LEU A 55 -3.40 -13.37 -12.13
N ILE A 56 -2.52 -12.89 -11.24
CA ILE A 56 -1.24 -13.53 -10.91
C ILE A 56 -1.48 -14.91 -10.27
N ALA A 57 -2.46 -15.02 -9.37
CA ALA A 57 -2.84 -16.29 -8.74
C ALA A 57 -3.45 -17.31 -9.71
N GLY A 58 -3.97 -16.87 -10.87
CA GLY A 58 -4.68 -17.72 -11.82
C GLY A 58 -6.17 -17.93 -11.47
N LEU A 59 -6.68 -17.18 -10.50
CA LEU A 59 -8.09 -17.21 -10.11
C LEU A 59 -8.99 -16.45 -11.09
N LEU A 60 -8.39 -15.55 -11.89
CA LEU A 60 -9.05 -14.84 -12.98
C LEU A 60 -8.20 -14.99 -14.24
N PRO A 61 -8.82 -15.21 -15.43
CA PRO A 61 -8.11 -15.16 -16.70
C PRO A 61 -7.82 -13.71 -17.11
N ALA A 62 -6.66 -13.48 -17.73
CA ALA A 62 -6.37 -12.22 -18.38
C ALA A 62 -7.19 -12.05 -19.66
N THR A 63 -7.57 -10.79 -20.00
CA THR A 63 -8.20 -10.46 -21.30
C THR A 63 -7.18 -9.94 -22.31
N GLY A 64 -5.99 -9.56 -21.86
CA GLY A 64 -4.88 -9.11 -22.70
C GLY A 64 -3.55 -9.17 -21.95
N GLY A 65 -2.46 -9.11 -22.70
CA GLY A 65 -1.11 -9.19 -22.18
C GLY A 65 -0.69 -10.61 -21.76
N GLY A 66 0.22 -10.70 -20.80
CA GLY A 66 0.71 -12.00 -20.31
C GLY A 66 1.43 -11.91 -18.97
N ILE A 67 1.59 -13.07 -18.33
CA ILE A 67 2.33 -13.22 -17.07
C ILE A 67 3.43 -14.26 -17.29
N TRP A 68 4.65 -13.89 -16.94
CA TRP A 68 5.84 -14.70 -17.17
C TRP A 68 6.59 -14.94 -15.86
N LEU A 69 6.98 -16.15 -15.61
CA LEU A 69 7.92 -16.52 -14.56
C LEU A 69 9.22 -16.95 -15.25
N ASP A 70 10.23 -16.11 -15.20
CA ASP A 70 11.40 -16.17 -16.06
C ASP A 70 11.00 -16.22 -17.56
N GLU A 71 11.38 -17.25 -18.28
CA GLU A 71 11.03 -17.46 -19.69
C GLU A 71 9.69 -18.20 -19.89
N LYS A 72 9.07 -18.68 -18.80
CA LYS A 72 7.84 -19.46 -18.88
C LYS A 72 6.60 -18.59 -18.75
N ARG A 73 5.74 -18.62 -19.75
CA ARG A 73 4.41 -17.99 -19.70
C ARG A 73 3.50 -18.81 -18.79
N ILE A 74 2.89 -18.16 -17.78
CA ILE A 74 2.12 -18.82 -16.73
C ILE A 74 0.64 -18.40 -16.67
N ASP A 75 0.20 -17.37 -17.39
CA ASP A 75 -1.21 -16.95 -17.40
C ASP A 75 -2.18 -18.04 -17.92
N PRO A 76 -1.78 -18.98 -18.84
CA PRO A 76 -2.65 -20.09 -19.22
C PRO A 76 -2.74 -21.20 -18.17
N LEU A 77 -1.83 -21.24 -17.20
CA LEU A 77 -1.81 -22.28 -16.18
C LEU A 77 -2.90 -22.08 -15.13
N ARG A 78 -3.47 -23.20 -14.66
CA ARG A 78 -4.43 -23.20 -13.55
C ARG A 78 -3.73 -22.80 -12.23
N PRO A 79 -4.46 -22.31 -11.20
CA PRO A 79 -3.88 -21.88 -9.94
C PRO A 79 -2.95 -22.91 -9.28
N GLU A 80 -3.37 -24.18 -9.24
CA GLU A 80 -2.60 -25.28 -8.67
C GLU A 80 -1.29 -25.57 -9.42
N GLU A 81 -1.23 -25.28 -10.72
CA GLU A 81 -0.05 -25.47 -11.56
C GLU A 81 0.97 -24.34 -11.41
N ARG A 82 0.54 -23.14 -10.95
CA ARG A 82 1.44 -22.02 -10.66
C ARG A 82 2.22 -22.23 -9.36
N GLY A 83 1.67 -23.01 -8.44
CA GLY A 83 2.33 -23.39 -7.20
C GLY A 83 2.52 -22.27 -6.18
N PHE A 84 1.83 -21.15 -6.32
CA PHE A 84 1.90 -20.00 -5.42
C PHE A 84 1.17 -20.25 -4.11
N GLY A 85 1.59 -19.58 -3.03
CA GLY A 85 0.86 -19.52 -1.77
C GLY A 85 -0.06 -18.30 -1.76
N MET A 86 -1.29 -18.46 -1.24
CA MET A 86 -2.23 -17.33 -1.18
C MET A 86 -2.86 -17.19 0.21
N VAL A 87 -2.88 -15.95 0.71
CA VAL A 87 -3.60 -15.51 1.90
C VAL A 87 -4.71 -14.59 1.46
N PHE A 88 -5.96 -14.98 1.70
CA PHE A 88 -7.16 -14.22 1.37
C PHE A 88 -7.52 -13.24 2.50
N GLN A 89 -8.23 -12.17 2.18
CA GLN A 89 -8.74 -11.18 3.13
C GLN A 89 -9.61 -11.80 4.23
N SER A 90 -10.43 -12.81 3.89
CA SER A 90 -11.27 -13.55 4.85
C SER A 90 -10.55 -14.72 5.53
N TYR A 91 -9.20 -14.83 5.33
CA TYR A 91 -8.37 -15.97 5.72
C TYR A 91 -8.76 -17.30 5.04
N ALA A 92 -10.00 -17.49 4.64
CA ALA A 92 -10.56 -18.65 3.93
C ALA A 92 -10.16 -20.00 4.58
N LEU A 93 -10.17 -20.06 5.92
CA LEU A 93 -9.88 -21.30 6.66
C LEU A 93 -11.04 -22.30 6.52
N PHE A 94 -10.70 -23.58 6.45
CA PHE A 94 -11.69 -24.65 6.49
C PHE A 94 -12.22 -24.80 7.92
N PRO A 95 -13.48 -24.41 8.21
CA PRO A 95 -13.97 -24.30 9.59
C PRO A 95 -14.09 -25.64 10.31
N HIS A 96 -14.21 -26.73 9.57
CA HIS A 96 -14.34 -28.10 10.07
C HIS A 96 -12.99 -28.83 10.21
N MET A 97 -11.89 -28.18 9.88
CA MET A 97 -10.53 -28.74 10.00
C MET A 97 -9.76 -28.06 11.12
N SER A 98 -8.96 -28.85 11.88
CA SER A 98 -8.05 -28.29 12.87
C SER A 98 -6.94 -27.44 12.20
N VAL A 99 -6.21 -26.64 12.98
CA VAL A 99 -5.05 -25.87 12.54
C VAL A 99 -4.08 -26.75 11.74
N LYS A 100 -3.68 -27.88 12.32
CA LYS A 100 -2.79 -28.86 11.66
C LYS A 100 -3.31 -29.31 10.30
N LYS A 101 -4.61 -29.62 10.21
CA LYS A 101 -5.25 -30.08 8.98
C LYS A 101 -5.38 -28.94 7.95
N ASN A 102 -5.68 -27.72 8.39
CA ASN A 102 -5.70 -26.53 7.53
C ASN A 102 -4.34 -26.30 6.88
N ILE A 103 -3.27 -26.28 7.68
CA ILE A 103 -1.90 -26.06 7.19
C ILE A 103 -1.44 -27.19 6.26
N GLY A 104 -1.74 -28.45 6.62
CA GLY A 104 -1.35 -29.62 5.85
C GLY A 104 -2.19 -29.87 4.58
N PHE A 105 -3.28 -29.12 4.36
CA PHE A 105 -4.21 -29.37 3.25
C PHE A 105 -3.53 -29.33 1.88
N GLY A 106 -2.77 -28.28 1.60
CA GLY A 106 -2.07 -28.13 0.33
C GLY A 106 -0.99 -29.20 0.10
N LEU A 107 -0.31 -29.62 1.16
CA LEU A 107 0.68 -30.69 1.10
C LEU A 107 0.03 -32.05 0.75
N LYS A 108 -1.13 -32.32 1.36
CA LYS A 108 -1.93 -33.53 1.05
C LYS A 108 -2.42 -33.53 -0.41
N MET A 109 -2.89 -32.39 -0.91
CA MET A 109 -3.36 -32.27 -2.32
C MET A 109 -2.23 -32.50 -3.32
N ARG A 110 -0.98 -32.19 -2.95
CA ARG A 110 0.22 -32.47 -3.77
C ARG A 110 0.73 -33.92 -3.63
N GLY A 111 0.03 -34.78 -2.92
CA GLY A 111 0.41 -36.19 -2.72
C GLY A 111 1.68 -36.38 -1.87
N MET A 112 2.03 -35.41 -1.01
CA MET A 112 3.24 -35.47 -0.19
C MET A 112 3.16 -36.61 0.82
N ALA A 113 4.27 -37.34 1.02
CA ALA A 113 4.35 -38.38 2.02
C ALA A 113 4.05 -37.86 3.43
N ARG A 114 3.34 -38.65 4.24
CA ARG A 114 2.83 -38.21 5.55
C ARG A 114 3.93 -37.67 6.47
N ALA A 115 5.06 -38.37 6.57
CA ALA A 115 6.17 -37.94 7.43
C ALA A 115 6.73 -36.58 7.03
N GLU A 116 6.89 -36.31 5.74
CA GLU A 116 7.35 -35.04 5.21
C GLU A 116 6.29 -33.94 5.41
N SER A 117 5.01 -34.26 5.18
CA SER A 117 3.89 -33.35 5.46
C SER A 117 3.82 -32.94 6.93
N ASP A 118 3.91 -33.92 7.86
CA ASP A 118 3.91 -33.65 9.30
C ASP A 118 5.11 -32.76 9.71
N ARG A 119 6.29 -33.00 9.14
CA ARG A 119 7.48 -32.17 9.36
C ARG A 119 7.25 -30.71 8.91
N ARG A 120 6.77 -30.51 7.68
CA ARG A 120 6.50 -29.17 7.13
C ARG A 120 5.42 -28.42 7.87
N VAL A 121 4.38 -29.13 8.32
CA VAL A 121 3.34 -28.53 9.18
C VAL A 121 3.93 -28.06 10.51
N ALA A 122 4.76 -28.88 11.15
CA ALA A 122 5.40 -28.51 12.42
C ALA A 122 6.33 -27.28 12.24
N GLU A 123 7.11 -27.23 11.16
CA GLU A 123 7.97 -26.08 10.82
C GLU A 123 7.13 -24.81 10.59
N ALA A 124 6.03 -24.90 9.83
CA ALA A 124 5.15 -23.78 9.58
C ALA A 124 4.46 -23.27 10.86
N VAL A 125 3.97 -24.19 11.72
CA VAL A 125 3.40 -23.87 13.04
C VAL A 125 4.41 -23.13 13.92
N ALA A 126 5.66 -23.61 13.96
CA ALA A 126 6.72 -22.96 14.72
C ALA A 126 7.04 -21.55 14.17
N MET A 127 7.09 -21.41 12.85
CA MET A 127 7.39 -20.14 12.18
C MET A 127 6.37 -19.04 12.50
N VAL A 128 5.08 -19.40 12.58
CA VAL A 128 4.00 -18.45 12.91
C VAL A 128 3.64 -18.42 14.41
N ARG A 129 4.40 -19.10 15.27
CA ARG A 129 4.20 -19.14 16.73
C ARG A 129 2.81 -19.61 17.16
N LEU A 130 2.38 -20.75 16.61
CA LEU A 130 1.09 -21.39 16.92
C LEU A 130 1.25 -22.73 17.64
N GLN A 131 2.41 -22.99 18.27
CA GLN A 131 2.63 -24.24 19.03
C GLN A 131 1.57 -24.39 20.13
N GLY A 132 1.06 -25.61 20.28
CA GLY A 132 -0.01 -25.95 21.24
C GLY A 132 -1.42 -25.58 20.78
N GLN A 133 -1.57 -25.07 19.53
CA GLN A 133 -2.87 -24.74 18.94
C GLN A 133 -3.29 -25.71 17.81
N GLU A 134 -2.48 -26.75 17.53
CA GLU A 134 -2.56 -27.58 16.33
C GLU A 134 -3.90 -28.29 16.15
N GLU A 135 -4.53 -28.70 17.27
CA GLU A 135 -5.79 -29.45 17.24
C GLU A 135 -7.06 -28.58 17.35
N LYS A 136 -6.89 -27.25 17.56
CA LYS A 136 -8.02 -26.33 17.62
C LYS A 136 -8.66 -26.13 16.24
N LEU A 137 -9.97 -25.87 16.25
CA LEU A 137 -10.74 -25.43 15.08
C LEU A 137 -10.62 -23.90 14.92
N PRO A 138 -10.78 -23.35 13.70
CA PRO A 138 -10.72 -21.91 13.46
C PRO A 138 -11.61 -21.08 14.39
N GLY A 139 -12.84 -21.51 14.67
CA GLY A 139 -13.75 -20.80 15.57
C GLY A 139 -13.31 -20.72 17.05
N GLN A 140 -12.26 -21.45 17.44
CA GLN A 140 -11.67 -21.41 18.78
C GLN A 140 -10.43 -20.48 18.85
N LEU A 141 -10.12 -19.78 17.76
CA LEU A 141 -8.94 -18.95 17.62
C LEU A 141 -9.32 -17.46 17.54
N SER A 142 -8.48 -16.58 18.05
CA SER A 142 -8.59 -15.15 17.80
C SER A 142 -8.34 -14.82 16.32
N GLY A 143 -8.77 -13.63 15.84
CA GLY A 143 -8.56 -13.19 14.48
C GLY A 143 -7.08 -13.23 14.06
N GLY A 144 -6.18 -12.76 14.90
CA GLY A 144 -4.74 -12.83 14.64
C GLY A 144 -4.19 -14.26 14.60
N GLN A 145 -4.73 -15.18 15.41
CA GLN A 145 -4.38 -16.60 15.33
C GLN A 145 -4.90 -17.23 14.03
N GLN A 146 -6.12 -16.91 13.61
CA GLN A 146 -6.66 -17.37 12.32
C GLN A 146 -5.80 -16.88 11.14
N GLN A 147 -5.39 -15.62 11.17
CA GLN A 147 -4.47 -15.07 10.17
C GLN A 147 -3.14 -15.83 10.13
N ARG A 148 -2.53 -16.09 11.30
CA ARG A 148 -1.30 -16.91 11.40
C ARG A 148 -1.49 -18.29 10.78
N VAL A 149 -2.65 -18.93 10.99
CA VAL A 149 -2.98 -20.22 10.33
C VAL A 149 -3.04 -20.07 8.82
N ALA A 150 -3.66 -19.00 8.30
CA ALA A 150 -3.73 -18.73 6.86
C ALA A 150 -2.35 -18.51 6.25
N ILE A 151 -1.48 -17.76 6.92
CA ILE A 151 -0.09 -17.56 6.49
C ILE A 151 0.66 -18.91 6.53
N ALA A 152 0.56 -19.67 7.64
CA ALA A 152 1.22 -20.97 7.76
C ALA A 152 0.78 -21.94 6.66
N ARG A 153 -0.52 -21.98 6.31
CA ARG A 153 -1.05 -22.77 5.19
C ARG A 153 -0.44 -22.37 3.86
N ALA A 154 -0.31 -21.06 3.61
CA ALA A 154 0.27 -20.54 2.38
C ALA A 154 1.76 -20.89 2.24
N ILE A 155 2.53 -20.85 3.33
CA ILE A 155 3.98 -21.07 3.29
C ILE A 155 4.40 -22.53 3.46
N ALA A 156 3.56 -23.39 4.02
CA ALA A 156 3.88 -24.81 4.26
C ALA A 156 4.25 -25.56 2.97
N VAL A 157 3.66 -25.17 1.84
CA VAL A 157 3.94 -25.76 0.52
C VAL A 157 5.26 -25.28 -0.11
N GLN A 158 5.99 -24.38 0.59
CA GLN A 158 7.25 -23.76 0.12
C GLN A 158 7.11 -23.12 -1.26
N PRO A 159 6.18 -22.16 -1.42
CA PRO A 159 5.90 -21.55 -2.70
C PRO A 159 7.04 -20.63 -3.14
N PRO A 160 7.29 -20.46 -4.46
CA PRO A 160 8.21 -19.43 -4.96
C PRO A 160 7.71 -18.01 -4.69
N LEU A 161 6.38 -17.86 -4.63
CA LEU A 161 5.69 -16.58 -4.46
C LEU A 161 4.54 -16.70 -3.47
N VAL A 162 4.47 -15.76 -2.53
CA VAL A 162 3.35 -15.61 -1.59
C VAL A 162 2.53 -14.39 -1.97
N LEU A 163 1.24 -14.60 -2.17
CA LEU A 163 0.26 -13.57 -2.51
C LEU A 163 -0.60 -13.28 -1.28
N MET A 164 -0.77 -12.02 -0.90
CA MET A 164 -1.57 -11.63 0.27
C MET A 164 -2.56 -10.53 -0.13
N ASP A 165 -3.85 -10.82 -0.03
CA ASP A 165 -4.94 -9.89 -0.36
C ASP A 165 -5.50 -9.28 0.91
N GLU A 166 -5.16 -8.03 1.22
CA GLU A 166 -5.56 -7.26 2.41
C GLU A 166 -5.56 -8.08 3.73
N PRO A 167 -4.47 -8.78 4.06
CA PRO A 167 -4.50 -9.78 5.12
C PRO A 167 -4.70 -9.19 6.53
N LEU A 168 -4.51 -7.88 6.73
CA LEU A 168 -4.62 -7.21 8.03
C LEU A 168 -5.91 -6.40 8.22
N SER A 169 -6.76 -6.32 7.20
CA SER A 169 -7.95 -5.46 7.20
C SER A 169 -8.96 -5.76 8.32
N ASN A 170 -9.03 -7.00 8.79
CA ASN A 170 -9.99 -7.47 9.80
C ASN A 170 -9.42 -7.42 11.23
N LEU A 171 -8.26 -6.80 11.46
CA LEU A 171 -7.60 -6.74 12.76
C LEU A 171 -7.69 -5.35 13.38
N ASP A 172 -7.75 -5.30 14.72
CA ASP A 172 -7.60 -4.05 15.46
C ASP A 172 -6.19 -3.44 15.29
N ALA A 173 -6.04 -2.16 15.63
CA ALA A 173 -4.81 -1.41 15.40
C ALA A 173 -3.58 -2.01 16.10
N LYS A 174 -3.72 -2.50 17.34
CA LYS A 174 -2.60 -3.10 18.10
C LYS A 174 -2.15 -4.40 17.45
N LEU A 175 -3.10 -5.28 17.16
CA LEU A 175 -2.81 -6.57 16.53
C LEU A 175 -2.26 -6.41 15.11
N ARG A 176 -2.74 -5.39 14.37
CA ARG A 176 -2.22 -5.06 13.04
C ARG A 176 -0.74 -4.69 13.09
N LEU A 177 -0.32 -3.89 14.08
CA LEU A 177 1.10 -3.52 14.27
C LEU A 177 1.98 -4.75 14.57
N GLU A 178 1.51 -5.64 15.46
CA GLU A 178 2.22 -6.88 15.80
C GLU A 178 2.34 -7.79 14.55
N MET A 179 1.26 -7.91 13.78
CA MET A 179 1.23 -8.77 12.60
C MET A 179 2.06 -8.22 11.44
N ARG A 180 2.18 -6.90 11.28
CA ARG A 180 3.13 -6.30 10.32
C ARG A 180 4.56 -6.78 10.58
N ALA A 181 5.03 -6.64 11.81
CA ALA A 181 6.37 -7.10 12.20
C ALA A 181 6.56 -8.62 11.96
N GLU A 182 5.52 -9.40 12.23
CA GLU A 182 5.55 -10.86 12.05
C GLU A 182 5.60 -11.25 10.55
N ILE A 183 4.81 -10.62 9.70
CA ILE A 183 4.82 -10.84 8.24
C ILE A 183 6.21 -10.52 7.67
N ARG A 184 6.81 -9.38 8.04
CA ARG A 184 8.16 -9.03 7.58
C ARG A 184 9.21 -10.02 8.07
N ARG A 185 9.11 -10.47 9.33
CA ARG A 185 10.00 -11.51 9.87
C ARG A 185 9.87 -12.83 9.11
N ILE A 186 8.65 -13.27 8.81
CA ILE A 186 8.37 -14.50 8.06
C ILE A 186 8.97 -14.38 6.64
N HIS A 187 8.72 -13.26 5.94
CA HIS A 187 9.29 -12.99 4.63
C HIS A 187 10.82 -13.10 4.63
N ASN A 188 11.49 -12.40 5.56
CA ASN A 188 12.95 -12.42 5.68
C ASN A 188 13.49 -13.83 5.99
N THR A 189 12.77 -14.63 6.77
CA THR A 189 13.18 -16.00 7.13
C THR A 189 13.03 -16.96 5.96
N LEU A 190 11.98 -16.79 5.14
CA LEU A 190 11.69 -17.66 4.01
C LEU A 190 12.52 -17.31 2.77
N GLY A 191 12.88 -16.03 2.58
CA GLY A 191 13.44 -15.52 1.34
C GLY A 191 12.50 -15.65 0.13
N ALA A 192 11.20 -15.84 0.38
CA ALA A 192 10.20 -15.96 -0.68
C ALA A 192 9.79 -14.58 -1.19
N THR A 193 9.52 -14.47 -2.48
CA THR A 193 8.94 -13.25 -3.06
C THR A 193 7.52 -13.06 -2.50
N THR A 194 7.16 -11.82 -2.15
CA THR A 194 5.84 -11.53 -1.59
C THR A 194 5.17 -10.39 -2.38
N ILE A 195 3.92 -10.61 -2.81
CA ILE A 195 3.05 -9.55 -3.34
C ILE A 195 1.94 -9.32 -2.33
N TYR A 196 1.87 -8.11 -1.81
CA TYR A 196 1.00 -7.70 -0.72
C TYR A 196 0.03 -6.62 -1.21
N VAL A 197 -1.25 -6.87 -1.14
CA VAL A 197 -2.28 -5.87 -1.46
C VAL A 197 -2.73 -5.19 -0.19
N THR A 198 -2.77 -3.87 -0.20
CA THR A 198 -3.32 -3.06 0.88
C THR A 198 -3.85 -1.72 0.36
N HIS A 199 -4.73 -1.11 1.12
CA HIS A 199 -5.11 0.30 0.98
C HIS A 199 -4.50 1.17 2.10
N ASP A 200 -3.79 0.57 3.04
CA ASP A 200 -3.14 1.23 4.17
C ASP A 200 -1.70 1.61 3.81
N GLN A 201 -1.41 2.91 3.87
CA GLN A 201 -0.08 3.46 3.55
C GLN A 201 0.98 2.99 4.54
N GLU A 202 0.65 2.93 5.85
CA GLU A 202 1.60 2.53 6.87
C GLU A 202 2.02 1.06 6.69
N GLU A 203 1.11 0.21 6.25
CA GLU A 203 1.43 -1.18 5.91
C GLU A 203 2.42 -1.24 4.76
N ALA A 204 2.12 -0.53 3.65
CA ALA A 204 2.97 -0.51 2.48
C ALA A 204 4.36 0.07 2.79
N LEU A 205 4.42 1.22 3.47
CA LEU A 205 5.66 1.91 3.83
C LEU A 205 6.54 1.08 4.77
N SER A 206 5.93 0.31 5.70
CA SER A 206 6.67 -0.47 6.70
C SER A 206 7.11 -1.85 6.23
N LEU A 207 6.39 -2.43 5.27
CA LEU A 207 6.61 -3.82 4.84
C LEU A 207 7.40 -3.94 3.53
N ALA A 208 7.16 -3.06 2.57
CA ALA A 208 7.60 -3.25 1.21
C ALA A 208 9.06 -2.81 0.96
N ASP A 209 9.74 -3.54 0.09
CA ASP A 209 10.99 -3.08 -0.54
C ASP A 209 10.69 -2.13 -1.69
N ARG A 210 9.55 -2.38 -2.41
CA ARG A 210 9.00 -1.49 -3.43
C ARG A 210 7.48 -1.44 -3.32
N ILE A 211 6.94 -0.26 -3.58
CA ILE A 211 5.49 0.00 -3.61
C ILE A 211 5.09 0.33 -5.04
N VAL A 212 3.99 -0.26 -5.47
CA VAL A 212 3.33 -0.01 -6.75
C VAL A 212 2.03 0.72 -6.45
N VAL A 213 1.98 2.01 -6.72
CA VAL A 213 0.75 2.80 -6.56
C VAL A 213 -0.12 2.62 -7.78
N MET A 214 -1.33 2.13 -7.56
CA MET A 214 -2.33 1.88 -8.60
C MET A 214 -3.51 2.84 -8.50
N ARG A 215 -4.00 3.29 -9.65
CA ARG A 215 -5.24 4.07 -9.77
C ARG A 215 -5.93 3.75 -11.09
N ASP A 216 -7.25 3.61 -11.07
CA ASP A 216 -8.11 3.39 -12.25
C ASP A 216 -7.65 2.24 -13.17
N GLY A 217 -7.11 1.17 -12.56
CA GLY A 217 -6.63 -0.02 -13.26
C GLY A 217 -5.20 0.08 -13.80
N GLN A 218 -4.48 1.18 -13.54
CA GLN A 218 -3.13 1.43 -14.05
C GLN A 218 -2.12 1.62 -12.92
N ILE A 219 -0.84 1.39 -13.23
CA ILE A 219 0.27 1.79 -12.36
C ILE A 219 0.52 3.28 -12.56
N ARG A 220 0.50 4.05 -11.46
CA ARG A 220 0.81 5.49 -11.46
C ARG A 220 2.27 5.75 -11.17
N GLN A 221 2.81 5.06 -10.16
CA GLN A 221 4.22 5.18 -9.78
C GLN A 221 4.71 3.89 -9.14
N VAL A 222 5.98 3.58 -9.31
CA VAL A 222 6.68 2.48 -8.65
C VAL A 222 7.96 3.02 -8.04
N GLY A 223 8.18 2.76 -6.76
CA GLY A 223 9.39 3.26 -6.08
C GLY A 223 9.59 2.63 -4.71
N GLY A 224 10.71 2.95 -4.09
CA GLY A 224 10.94 2.64 -2.68
C GLY A 224 10.00 3.42 -1.76
N PRO A 225 9.77 2.96 -0.52
CA PRO A 225 8.90 3.64 0.44
C PRO A 225 9.27 5.12 0.65
N GLU A 226 10.55 5.41 0.87
CA GLU A 226 11.05 6.78 1.10
C GLU A 226 10.86 7.69 -0.12
N ASP A 227 11.06 7.17 -1.33
CA ASP A 227 10.87 7.93 -2.57
C ASP A 227 9.41 8.31 -2.77
N LEU A 228 8.50 7.34 -2.65
CA LEU A 228 7.07 7.59 -2.80
C LEU A 228 6.54 8.52 -1.73
N PHE A 229 7.04 8.39 -0.49
CA PHE A 229 6.64 9.25 0.60
C PHE A 229 7.14 10.69 0.41
N SER A 230 8.39 10.91 0.02
CA SER A 230 9.01 12.24 -0.04
C SER A 230 8.95 12.89 -1.42
N ARG A 231 8.84 12.08 -2.49
CA ARG A 231 8.98 12.51 -3.88
C ARG A 231 7.94 11.88 -4.80
N PRO A 232 6.63 12.01 -4.53
CA PRO A 232 5.59 11.53 -5.45
C PRO A 232 5.68 12.30 -6.77
N ASP A 233 5.57 11.57 -7.91
CA ASP A 233 5.71 12.15 -9.25
C ASP A 233 4.39 12.74 -9.80
N HIS A 234 3.26 12.33 -9.21
CA HIS A 234 1.93 12.76 -9.61
C HIS A 234 1.14 13.31 -8.43
N LEU A 235 0.30 14.30 -8.69
CA LEU A 235 -0.53 14.94 -7.66
C LEU A 235 -1.46 13.94 -6.96
N ASP A 236 -2.04 12.99 -7.71
CA ASP A 236 -2.91 11.95 -7.16
C ASP A 236 -2.14 10.93 -6.30
N VAL A 237 -0.88 10.68 -6.62
CA VAL A 237 0.01 9.88 -5.76
C VAL A 237 0.36 10.66 -4.50
N ALA A 238 0.68 11.96 -4.61
CA ALA A 238 0.93 12.82 -3.46
C ALA A 238 -0.27 12.87 -2.50
N GLU A 239 -1.46 13.10 -3.05
CA GLU A 239 -2.71 13.09 -2.28
C GLU A 239 -2.90 11.76 -1.54
N PHE A 240 -2.71 10.66 -2.25
CA PHE A 240 -2.78 9.33 -1.67
C PHE A 240 -1.68 9.09 -0.62
N MET A 241 -0.48 9.68 -0.78
CA MET A 241 0.64 9.59 0.18
C MET A 241 0.57 10.62 1.31
N GLY A 242 -0.60 11.18 1.56
CA GLY A 242 -0.87 12.02 2.74
C GLY A 242 -0.77 13.53 2.53
N PHE A 243 -0.43 14.02 1.33
CA PHE A 243 -0.43 15.45 1.01
C PHE A 243 -1.88 15.93 0.77
N ARG A 244 -2.64 16.07 1.86
CA ARG A 244 -4.10 16.33 1.79
C ARG A 244 -4.46 17.78 1.49
N ASN A 245 -3.55 18.74 1.76
CA ASN A 245 -3.78 20.14 1.44
C ASN A 245 -3.39 20.40 -0.01
N LYS A 246 -4.36 20.54 -0.88
CA LYS A 246 -4.17 20.85 -2.29
C LYS A 246 -4.69 22.26 -2.55
N VAL A 247 -3.79 23.17 -2.94
CA VAL A 247 -4.15 24.59 -3.17
C VAL A 247 -3.71 24.98 -4.59
N ALA A 248 -4.64 25.55 -5.34
CA ALA A 248 -4.36 26.07 -6.68
C ALA A 248 -3.73 27.46 -6.60
N GLY A 249 -2.83 27.77 -7.55
CA GLY A 249 -2.20 29.05 -7.65
C GLY A 249 -1.56 29.29 -8.99
N LEU A 250 -0.87 30.42 -9.16
CA LEU A 250 -0.13 30.77 -10.37
C LEU A 250 1.38 30.72 -10.11
N VAL A 251 2.13 30.10 -10.99
CA VAL A 251 3.60 30.07 -10.89
C VAL A 251 4.16 31.47 -11.09
N ALA A 252 4.76 32.04 -10.04
CA ALA A 252 5.39 33.35 -10.08
C ALA A 252 6.83 33.25 -10.66
N SER A 253 7.60 32.27 -10.18
CA SER A 253 8.97 32.03 -10.63
C SER A 253 9.33 30.55 -10.52
N VAL A 254 10.29 30.14 -11.33
CA VAL A 254 10.89 28.79 -11.30
C VAL A 254 12.39 28.96 -11.24
N ALA A 255 13.06 28.29 -10.32
CA ALA A 255 14.51 28.27 -10.19
C ALA A 255 14.93 26.84 -9.83
N ASP A 256 15.65 26.19 -10.73
CA ASP A 256 16.12 24.79 -10.60
C ASP A 256 14.97 23.83 -10.27
N ASP A 257 15.02 23.19 -9.12
CA ASP A 257 14.03 22.24 -8.61
C ASP A 257 12.94 22.90 -7.73
N GLN A 258 12.92 24.23 -7.63
CA GLN A 258 11.98 25.00 -6.82
C GLN A 258 11.12 25.92 -7.68
N ALA A 259 9.90 26.13 -7.24
CA ALA A 259 9.02 27.15 -7.80
C ALA A 259 8.33 27.91 -6.67
N THR A 260 8.04 29.20 -6.93
CA THR A 260 7.15 30.00 -6.09
C THR A 260 5.80 30.07 -6.75
N VAL A 261 4.77 29.65 -6.05
CA VAL A 261 3.38 29.71 -6.51
C VAL A 261 2.65 30.79 -5.74
N THR A 262 2.06 31.74 -6.43
CA THR A 262 1.22 32.77 -5.83
C THR A 262 -0.18 32.22 -5.57
N VAL A 263 -0.60 32.25 -4.32
CA VAL A 263 -1.95 31.86 -3.85
C VAL A 263 -2.58 33.09 -3.20
N GLY A 264 -3.56 33.70 -3.85
CA GLY A 264 -4.03 35.02 -3.45
C GLY A 264 -2.92 36.06 -3.53
N GLU A 265 -2.55 36.65 -2.39
CA GLU A 265 -1.47 37.64 -2.26
C GLU A 265 -0.15 37.04 -1.73
N VAL A 266 -0.12 35.73 -1.46
CA VAL A 266 1.02 35.08 -0.80
C VAL A 266 1.81 34.22 -1.78
N GLY A 267 3.13 34.39 -1.82
CA GLY A 267 4.06 33.48 -2.52
C GLY A 267 4.44 32.30 -1.64
N VAL A 268 4.14 31.10 -2.10
CA VAL A 268 4.51 29.84 -1.44
C VAL A 268 5.60 29.15 -2.27
N ALA A 269 6.79 29.02 -1.70
CA ALA A 269 7.89 28.30 -2.33
C ALA A 269 7.77 26.80 -2.06
N GLY A 270 8.12 25.97 -3.06
CA GLY A 270 8.08 24.52 -2.93
C GLY A 270 8.90 23.81 -3.99
N ARG A 271 9.08 22.50 -3.82
CA ARG A 271 9.83 21.63 -4.75
C ARG A 271 8.97 21.23 -5.94
N VAL A 272 9.50 21.38 -7.13
CA VAL A 272 8.82 21.00 -8.39
C VAL A 272 8.81 19.48 -8.54
N ARG A 273 7.62 18.91 -8.77
CA ARG A 273 7.42 17.47 -8.97
C ARG A 273 6.94 17.10 -10.38
N SER A 274 6.29 18.02 -11.06
CA SER A 274 5.96 17.88 -12.48
C SER A 274 6.27 19.19 -13.20
N PRO A 275 6.42 19.20 -14.53
CA PRO A 275 6.78 20.40 -15.27
C PRO A 275 5.86 21.58 -14.96
N VAL A 276 6.45 22.71 -14.61
CA VAL A 276 5.78 23.98 -14.34
C VAL A 276 6.37 25.10 -15.21
N VAL A 277 5.52 26.04 -15.62
CA VAL A 277 5.91 27.20 -16.43
C VAL A 277 5.43 28.47 -15.74
N ALA A 278 6.27 29.50 -15.69
CA ALA A 278 5.92 30.77 -15.09
C ALA A 278 4.64 31.34 -15.72
N ARG A 279 3.78 31.93 -14.88
CA ARG A 279 2.46 32.45 -15.21
C ARG A 279 1.40 31.43 -15.61
N GLN A 280 1.69 30.14 -15.48
CA GLN A 280 0.70 29.06 -15.64
C GLN A 280 0.13 28.61 -14.29
N GLY A 281 -1.04 27.96 -14.35
CA GLY A 281 -1.67 27.36 -13.17
C GLY A 281 -0.83 26.20 -12.64
N ALA A 282 -0.74 26.10 -11.31
CA ALA A 282 -0.11 25.00 -10.61
C ALA A 282 -0.89 24.66 -9.34
N HIS A 283 -0.59 23.49 -8.77
CA HIS A 283 -1.08 23.09 -7.47
C HIS A 283 0.10 22.95 -6.50
N ILE A 284 -0.01 23.53 -5.32
CA ILE A 284 0.83 23.18 -4.20
C ILE A 284 0.14 22.08 -3.40
N SER A 285 0.94 21.17 -2.86
CA SER A 285 0.46 20.05 -2.06
C SER A 285 1.28 19.94 -0.79
N ILE A 286 0.60 19.92 0.37
CA ILE A 286 1.24 20.00 1.70
C ILE A 286 0.58 18.96 2.61
N ARG A 287 1.36 18.30 3.45
CA ARG A 287 0.80 17.42 4.48
C ARG A 287 0.18 18.22 5.63
N PRO A 288 -0.85 17.68 6.30
CA PRO A 288 -1.42 18.33 7.51
C PRO A 288 -0.36 18.57 8.58
N GLU A 289 0.55 17.63 8.79
CA GLU A 289 1.63 17.68 9.78
C GLU A 289 2.74 18.68 9.47
N ASP A 290 2.82 19.16 8.24
CA ASP A 290 3.80 20.18 7.79
C ASP A 290 3.18 21.59 7.71
N LEU A 291 1.87 21.72 7.91
CA LEU A 291 1.15 23.01 7.82
C LEU A 291 0.78 23.50 9.21
N HIS A 292 1.33 24.65 9.62
CA HIS A 292 1.16 25.19 10.98
C HIS A 292 0.71 26.64 10.99
N PRO A 293 -0.03 27.08 12.04
CA PRO A 293 -0.30 28.49 12.25
C PRO A 293 0.98 29.29 12.47
N VAL A 294 1.07 30.45 11.83
CA VAL A 294 2.16 31.41 12.02
C VAL A 294 1.67 32.68 12.70
N ALA A 295 2.61 33.49 13.18
CA ALA A 295 2.28 34.73 13.88
C ALA A 295 1.50 35.71 12.98
N ASP A 296 0.69 36.56 13.59
CA ASP A 296 -0.04 37.60 12.88
C ASP A 296 0.92 38.49 12.09
N GLY A 297 0.61 38.70 10.81
CA GLY A 297 1.44 39.48 9.87
C GLY A 297 2.57 38.71 9.22
N ALA A 298 2.85 37.44 9.61
CA ALA A 298 3.75 36.59 8.89
C ALA A 298 3.13 36.09 7.56
N PRO A 299 3.93 35.92 6.49
CA PRO A 299 3.41 35.41 5.23
C PRO A 299 2.89 33.98 5.39
N GLY A 300 1.65 33.73 4.97
CA GLY A 300 1.00 32.43 5.07
C GLY A 300 -0.36 32.41 4.39
N LEU A 301 -0.87 31.21 4.11
CA LEU A 301 -2.18 30.99 3.52
C LEU A 301 -3.26 31.48 4.51
N LYS A 302 -4.02 32.48 4.13
CA LYS A 302 -5.10 33.02 4.96
C LYS A 302 -6.29 32.06 4.94
N ALA A 303 -6.73 31.64 6.13
CA ALA A 303 -7.85 30.72 6.25
C ALA A 303 -8.68 31.01 7.52
N LYS A 304 -9.94 30.61 7.51
CA LYS A 304 -10.86 30.67 8.64
C LYS A 304 -11.06 29.29 9.25
N VAL A 305 -10.80 29.16 10.55
CA VAL A 305 -10.94 27.89 11.29
C VAL A 305 -12.40 27.44 11.30
N VAL A 306 -12.65 26.22 10.94
CA VAL A 306 -13.96 25.55 11.01
C VAL A 306 -14.09 24.78 12.32
N SER A 307 -13.08 23.97 12.66
CA SER A 307 -13.03 23.18 13.91
C SER A 307 -11.60 22.81 14.27
N THR A 308 -11.40 22.42 15.53
CA THR A 308 -10.17 21.78 16.00
C THR A 308 -10.51 20.59 16.87
N GLU A 309 -9.79 19.48 16.64
CA GLU A 309 -9.95 18.20 17.34
C GLU A 309 -8.67 17.85 18.09
N PHE A 310 -8.78 17.37 19.33
CA PHE A 310 -7.62 16.97 20.13
C PHE A 310 -7.25 15.51 19.82
N HIS A 311 -6.03 15.27 19.34
CA HIS A 311 -5.51 13.96 18.99
C HIS A 311 -4.46 13.43 19.99
N GLY A 312 -4.64 13.75 21.28
CA GLY A 312 -3.84 13.22 22.38
C GLY A 312 -2.57 14.03 22.71
N ARG A 313 -1.87 14.57 21.72
CA ARG A 313 -0.67 15.42 21.90
C ARG A 313 -0.81 16.81 21.28
N GLU A 314 -1.51 16.89 20.20
CA GLU A 314 -1.68 18.07 19.37
C GLU A 314 -3.12 18.21 18.91
N PHE A 315 -3.45 19.34 18.33
CA PHE A 315 -4.76 19.62 17.77
C PHE A 315 -4.68 19.54 16.25
N VAL A 316 -5.56 18.73 15.64
CA VAL A 316 -5.81 18.78 14.20
C VAL A 316 -6.86 19.85 13.94
N GLY A 317 -6.49 20.85 13.16
CA GLY A 317 -7.38 21.95 12.78
C GLY A 317 -7.89 21.76 11.34
N PHE A 318 -9.15 22.14 11.14
CA PHE A 318 -9.78 22.22 9.83
C PHE A 318 -10.13 23.68 9.57
N ALA A 319 -9.71 24.20 8.42
CA ALA A 319 -9.94 25.58 8.02
C ALA A 319 -10.37 25.64 6.55
N ARG A 320 -10.90 26.80 6.14
CA ARG A 320 -11.22 27.11 4.75
C ARG A 320 -10.60 28.43 4.34
N MET A 321 -10.08 28.48 3.13
CA MET A 321 -9.65 29.70 2.48
C MET A 321 -10.87 30.50 1.98
N ALA A 322 -10.64 31.70 1.48
CA ALA A 322 -11.72 32.58 0.98
C ALA A 322 -12.46 32.02 -0.25
N ASP A 323 -11.80 31.16 -1.03
CA ASP A 323 -12.35 30.42 -2.19
C ASP A 323 -12.96 29.06 -1.80
N ASP A 324 -13.20 28.84 -0.50
CA ASP A 324 -13.71 27.60 0.09
C ASP A 324 -12.75 26.38 0.02
N THR A 325 -11.49 26.55 -0.41
CA THR A 325 -10.48 25.50 -0.41
C THR A 325 -10.25 24.98 1.02
N PRO A 326 -10.44 23.67 1.28
CA PRO A 326 -10.24 23.10 2.60
C PRO A 326 -8.76 22.96 2.93
N LEU A 327 -8.40 23.27 4.19
CA LEU A 327 -7.05 23.04 4.72
C LEU A 327 -7.15 22.26 6.03
N THR A 328 -6.23 21.32 6.21
CA THR A 328 -6.02 20.59 7.47
C THR A 328 -4.62 20.93 7.96
N PHE A 329 -4.50 21.28 9.25
CA PHE A 329 -3.25 21.74 9.84
C PHE A 329 -3.06 21.19 11.25
N LEU A 330 -1.85 21.24 11.78
CA LEU A 330 -1.55 20.94 13.17
C LEU A 330 -1.33 22.21 13.98
N ALA A 331 -1.77 22.20 15.25
CA ALA A 331 -1.57 23.29 16.19
C ALA A 331 -1.29 22.74 17.60
N ASP A 332 -0.45 23.46 18.36
CA ASP A 332 -0.12 23.12 19.75
C ASP A 332 -1.28 23.41 20.74
N LYS A 333 -2.23 24.24 20.34
CA LYS A 333 -3.38 24.66 21.15
C LYS A 333 -4.67 24.70 20.36
N ARG A 334 -5.78 24.59 21.07
CA ARG A 334 -7.11 24.73 20.49
C ARG A 334 -7.29 26.14 19.92
N ILE A 335 -7.77 26.25 18.70
CA ILE A 335 -8.15 27.52 18.05
C ILE A 335 -9.65 27.49 17.86
N ALA A 336 -10.32 28.60 18.28
CA ALA A 336 -11.78 28.69 18.23
C ALA A 336 -12.30 28.71 16.78
N PRO A 337 -13.43 28.06 16.49
CA PRO A 337 -14.10 28.21 15.20
C PRO A 337 -14.38 29.68 14.87
N GLY A 338 -14.22 30.03 13.60
CA GLY A 338 -14.40 31.40 13.10
C GLY A 338 -13.16 32.28 13.20
N THR A 339 -12.09 31.85 13.89
CA THR A 339 -10.82 32.59 13.97
C THR A 339 -10.14 32.62 12.60
N GLU A 340 -9.70 33.80 12.16
CA GLU A 340 -8.81 33.96 11.01
C GLU A 340 -7.37 33.63 11.43
N ILE A 341 -6.69 32.85 10.62
CA ILE A 341 -5.29 32.41 10.83
C ILE A 341 -4.49 32.48 9.54
N HIS A 342 -3.20 32.57 9.68
CA HIS A 342 -2.25 32.38 8.59
C HIS A 342 -1.52 31.05 8.81
N LEU A 343 -1.46 30.23 7.75
CA LEU A 343 -0.87 28.90 7.76
C LEU A 343 0.36 28.86 6.83
N ALA A 344 1.48 28.33 7.30
CA ALA A 344 2.67 28.19 6.49
C ALA A 344 3.31 26.82 6.68
N ALA A 345 4.08 26.41 5.67
CA ALA A 345 4.93 25.22 5.67
C ALA A 345 6.34 25.61 5.23
N ALA A 346 7.34 24.85 5.66
CA ALA A 346 8.71 25.00 5.18
C ALA A 346 8.78 24.67 3.68
N PRO A 347 9.57 25.39 2.85
CA PRO A 347 9.60 25.21 1.39
C PRO A 347 9.97 23.78 0.95
N ASP A 348 10.79 23.07 1.73
CA ASP A 348 11.16 21.67 1.46
C ASP A 348 10.03 20.66 1.75
N ARG A 349 8.95 21.10 2.40
CA ARG A 349 7.75 20.34 2.72
C ARG A 349 6.57 20.62 1.78
N VAL A 350 6.74 21.56 0.88
CA VAL A 350 5.74 21.92 -0.14
C VAL A 350 6.12 21.27 -1.46
N LEU A 351 5.18 20.57 -2.08
CA LEU A 351 5.33 20.02 -3.42
C LEU A 351 4.55 20.85 -4.44
N VAL A 352 5.14 21.08 -5.62
CA VAL A 352 4.53 21.88 -6.69
C VAL A 352 4.32 21.00 -7.92
N PHE A 353 3.06 20.96 -8.40
CA PHE A 353 2.64 20.23 -9.57
C PHE A 353 2.06 21.17 -10.62
N GLY A 354 2.38 20.97 -11.90
CA GLY A 354 1.80 21.74 -13.01
C GLY A 354 0.29 21.50 -13.16
N GLY A 355 -0.43 22.48 -13.70
CA GLY A 355 -1.91 22.48 -13.77
C GLY A 355 -2.55 21.39 -14.66
N GLY A 356 -1.76 20.53 -15.32
CA GLY A 356 -2.22 19.37 -16.08
C GLY A 356 -1.81 18.03 -15.49
N ALA A 357 -1.36 18.00 -14.22
CA ALA A 357 -0.83 16.83 -13.56
C ALA A 357 -1.92 15.97 -12.86
#